data_b0ed9da7ae4e4ba9b21f72d6f37a3af4
#
_entry.id   b0ed9da7ae4e4ba9b21f72d6f37a3af4
#
_cell.length_a   1.000
_cell.length_b   1.000
_cell.length_c   1.000
_cell.angle_alpha   90.00
_cell.angle_beta   90.00
_cell.angle_gamma   90.00
#
_symmetry.space_group_name_H-M   'P 1'
#
loop_
_entity.id
_entity.type
_entity.pdbx_description
1 polymer ?
#
loop_
_entity_poly.entity_id
_entity_poly.type
_entity_poly.pdbx_seq_one_letter_code
_entity_poly.pdbx_strand_id
1 'polypeptide(L)'
;GLKEVPDGLFSFITRNVTFNNAFKGCTSLVKAGANVFPAKATMMNFLFMGCTSLSDISGDAFANCANVTSINSIFSGCTSLKTVPAALFSKMVKVTAFDSIFMDCSSLEAIPEGLFAANVNAKKFPKVFNNCSALKSVPAGLFAKNKNVTDFNNLFNGCTALAEIPAGLFDACTLATEFKSVFANCKSLKAIPSGLFAKNTKAYSFADSFVNCAGITEIPAGLFDSVPPASTVVTFNECFAGCTSLKSIPAGLFDAAKKAKDFGYAFANCAALTGESPYTDFSGTKVHLYQRKTYDTSIFNNRISGTSCFYGCTGLSDYDSIPNDWK
;
A
#
# COMPACT_ATOMS: atom_id res chain seq x y z
N GLY A 1 -18.54 -27.98 13.02
CA GLY A 1 -17.46 -27.78 12.04
C GLY A 1 -16.09 -28.02 12.65
N LEU A 2 -15.07 -28.11 11.78
CA LEU A 2 -13.68 -28.29 12.19
C LEU A 2 -13.23 -27.08 13.05
N LYS A 3 -12.73 -27.35 14.28
CA LYS A 3 -12.28 -26.29 15.21
C LYS A 3 -10.76 -26.13 15.23
N GLU A 4 -10.00 -27.18 14.95
CA GLU A 4 -8.55 -27.19 15.03
C GLU A 4 -7.95 -28.03 13.90
N VAL A 5 -6.85 -27.57 13.33
CA VAL A 5 -5.91 -28.36 12.52
C VAL A 5 -4.78 -28.80 13.43
N PRO A 6 -4.71 -30.09 13.80
CA PRO A 6 -3.73 -30.55 14.79
C PRO A 6 -2.30 -30.51 14.26
N ASP A 7 -1.35 -30.58 15.19
CA ASP A 7 0.08 -30.67 14.89
C ASP A 7 0.38 -31.84 13.95
N GLY A 8 1.21 -31.58 12.94
CA GLY A 8 1.71 -32.62 12.04
C GLY A 8 0.68 -33.31 11.15
N LEU A 9 -0.56 -32.82 11.05
CA LEU A 9 -1.68 -33.50 10.39
C LEU A 9 -1.33 -34.12 9.03
N PHE A 10 -0.55 -33.42 8.18
CA PHE A 10 -0.16 -33.90 6.86
C PHE A 10 1.36 -34.14 6.73
N SER A 11 2.13 -34.10 7.83
CA SER A 11 3.58 -34.20 7.81
C SER A 11 4.13 -35.48 7.18
N PHE A 12 3.32 -36.56 7.20
CA PHE A 12 3.67 -37.90 6.69
C PHE A 12 3.62 -37.98 5.15
N ILE A 13 3.11 -37.00 4.43
CA ILE A 13 3.01 -37.03 2.97
C ILE A 13 4.37 -36.87 2.33
N THR A 14 4.85 -37.87 1.58
CA THR A 14 6.20 -37.90 0.98
C THR A 14 6.23 -37.49 -0.50
N ARG A 15 5.07 -37.37 -1.14
CA ARG A 15 4.93 -36.93 -2.55
C ARG A 15 4.61 -35.44 -2.65
N ASN A 16 4.85 -34.84 -3.84
CA ASN A 16 4.44 -33.47 -4.10
C ASN A 16 2.93 -33.34 -3.97
N VAL A 17 2.49 -32.29 -3.28
CA VAL A 17 1.08 -32.06 -2.98
C VAL A 17 0.78 -30.56 -2.95
N THR A 18 -0.45 -30.20 -3.31
CA THR A 18 -1.00 -28.85 -3.18
C THR A 18 -2.08 -28.83 -2.11
N PHE A 19 -2.16 -27.73 -1.37
CA PHE A 19 -3.18 -27.49 -0.35
C PHE A 19 -4.07 -26.30 -0.70
N ASN A 20 -4.22 -26.00 -2.01
CA ASN A 20 -5.12 -24.94 -2.45
C ASN A 20 -6.54 -25.19 -1.93
N ASN A 21 -7.12 -24.17 -1.27
CA ASN A 21 -8.47 -24.20 -0.68
C ASN A 21 -8.71 -25.28 0.41
N ALA A 22 -7.67 -25.93 0.97
CA ALA A 22 -7.87 -27.11 1.81
C ALA A 22 -8.75 -26.85 3.06
N PHE A 23 -8.70 -25.64 3.62
CA PHE A 23 -9.55 -25.22 4.75
C PHE A 23 -10.38 -23.96 4.43
N LYS A 24 -10.52 -23.62 3.14
CA LYS A 24 -11.28 -22.44 2.73
C LYS A 24 -12.70 -22.49 3.28
N GLY A 25 -13.14 -21.42 3.93
CA GLY A 25 -14.49 -21.30 4.47
C GLY A 25 -14.77 -22.17 5.71
N CYS A 26 -13.74 -22.71 6.36
CA CYS A 26 -13.89 -23.40 7.64
C CYS A 26 -14.17 -22.38 8.76
N THR A 27 -15.38 -21.80 8.78
CA THR A 27 -15.72 -20.69 9.66
C THR A 27 -15.65 -21.00 11.16
N SER A 28 -15.70 -22.27 11.55
CA SER A 28 -15.54 -22.71 12.95
C SER A 28 -14.08 -22.99 13.35
N LEU A 29 -13.14 -22.92 12.39
CA LEU A 29 -11.72 -23.20 12.66
C LEU A 29 -11.11 -22.08 13.51
N VAL A 30 -10.57 -22.42 14.69
CA VAL A 30 -10.00 -21.48 15.66
C VAL A 30 -8.48 -21.56 15.65
N LYS A 31 -7.90 -22.75 15.42
CA LYS A 31 -6.46 -22.97 15.58
C LYS A 31 -5.84 -23.77 14.43
N ALA A 32 -4.64 -23.34 14.00
CA ALA A 32 -3.74 -24.09 13.13
C ALA A 32 -2.46 -24.45 13.90
N GLY A 33 -2.21 -25.75 14.07
CA GLY A 33 -1.11 -26.28 14.87
C GLY A 33 0.27 -26.15 14.24
N ALA A 34 1.27 -26.75 14.86
CA ALA A 34 2.66 -26.77 14.40
C ALA A 34 2.90 -27.88 13.36
N ASN A 35 3.86 -27.67 12.43
CA ASN A 35 4.34 -28.66 11.46
C ASN A 35 3.21 -29.36 10.66
N VAL A 36 2.11 -28.65 10.42
CA VAL A 36 0.90 -29.21 9.80
C VAL A 36 1.20 -29.81 8.44
N PHE A 37 2.02 -29.13 7.63
CA PHE A 37 2.20 -29.44 6.21
C PHE A 37 3.52 -30.16 5.94
N PRO A 38 3.57 -31.02 4.90
CA PRO A 38 4.76 -31.79 4.56
C PRO A 38 5.80 -30.94 3.82
N ALA A 39 7.06 -31.38 3.84
CA ALA A 39 8.15 -30.77 3.08
C ALA A 39 7.93 -30.77 1.55
N LYS A 40 7.02 -31.58 1.07
CA LYS A 40 6.63 -31.70 -0.37
C LYS A 40 5.44 -30.82 -0.76
N ALA A 41 4.94 -29.99 0.13
CA ALA A 41 3.92 -28.99 -0.22
C ALA A 41 4.49 -27.96 -1.22
N THR A 42 3.71 -27.62 -2.26
CA THR A 42 4.16 -26.74 -3.35
C THR A 42 3.30 -25.51 -3.54
N MET A 43 2.00 -25.57 -3.24
CA MET A 43 1.06 -24.46 -3.36
C MET A 43 0.03 -24.50 -2.23
N MET A 44 -0.32 -23.31 -1.70
CA MET A 44 -1.27 -23.15 -0.59
C MET A 44 -2.19 -21.94 -0.81
N ASN A 45 -2.59 -21.69 -2.07
CA ASN A 45 -3.48 -20.58 -2.36
C ASN A 45 -4.83 -20.79 -1.67
N PHE A 46 -5.36 -19.71 -1.04
CA PHE A 46 -6.67 -19.68 -0.39
C PHE A 46 -6.82 -20.71 0.75
N LEU A 47 -5.70 -21.19 1.32
CA LEU A 47 -5.67 -22.31 2.27
C LEU A 47 -6.65 -22.14 3.44
N PHE A 48 -6.62 -20.97 4.10
CA PHE A 48 -7.48 -20.61 5.23
C PHE A 48 -8.42 -19.44 4.89
N MET A 49 -8.61 -19.14 3.61
CA MET A 49 -9.46 -18.04 3.19
C MET A 49 -10.87 -18.17 3.79
N GLY A 50 -11.35 -17.12 4.46
CA GLY A 50 -12.68 -17.11 5.06
C GLY A 50 -12.83 -17.99 6.32
N CYS A 51 -11.73 -18.38 6.97
CA CYS A 51 -11.76 -19.00 8.30
C CYS A 51 -12.01 -17.91 9.36
N THR A 52 -13.25 -17.45 9.44
CA THR A 52 -13.62 -16.26 10.22
C THR A 52 -13.35 -16.36 11.72
N SER A 53 -13.32 -17.56 12.30
CA SER A 53 -12.98 -17.78 13.72
C SER A 53 -11.49 -18.04 13.97
N LEU A 54 -10.65 -18.13 12.90
CA LEU A 54 -9.22 -18.43 13.07
C LEU A 54 -8.53 -17.26 13.80
N SER A 55 -8.01 -17.57 15.00
CA SER A 55 -7.38 -16.60 15.89
C SER A 55 -6.00 -17.03 16.38
N ASP A 56 -5.65 -18.32 16.28
CA ASP A 56 -4.40 -18.90 16.72
C ASP A 56 -3.71 -19.66 15.57
N ILE A 57 -2.52 -19.21 15.21
CA ILE A 57 -1.67 -19.85 14.21
C ILE A 57 -0.31 -20.11 14.85
N SER A 58 0.11 -21.39 14.93
CA SER A 58 1.44 -21.71 15.40
C SER A 58 2.51 -21.05 14.53
N GLY A 59 3.57 -20.51 15.15
CA GLY A 59 4.74 -19.98 14.43
C GLY A 59 5.42 -21.01 13.54
N ASP A 60 5.28 -22.28 13.89
CA ASP A 60 5.83 -23.43 13.17
C ASP A 60 4.81 -24.12 12.25
N ALA A 61 3.63 -23.53 12.03
CA ALA A 61 2.60 -24.14 11.16
C ALA A 61 3.15 -24.52 9.78
N PHE A 62 4.07 -23.71 9.25
CA PHE A 62 4.70 -23.90 7.94
C PHE A 62 6.20 -24.25 8.01
N ALA A 63 6.69 -24.80 9.13
CA ALA A 63 8.12 -25.06 9.33
C ALA A 63 8.76 -25.95 8.27
N ASN A 64 8.00 -26.82 7.62
CA ASN A 64 8.48 -27.72 6.57
C ASN A 64 8.26 -27.19 5.14
N CYS A 65 7.71 -25.98 4.95
CA CYS A 65 7.16 -25.50 3.67
C CYS A 65 8.19 -24.81 2.76
N ALA A 66 9.44 -25.27 2.72
CA ALA A 66 10.51 -24.67 1.92
C ALA A 66 10.32 -24.81 0.39
N ASN A 67 9.43 -25.71 -0.05
CA ASN A 67 9.13 -25.91 -1.46
C ASN A 67 7.88 -25.17 -1.96
N VAL A 68 7.17 -24.47 -1.06
CA VAL A 68 6.00 -23.68 -1.44
C VAL A 68 6.41 -22.48 -2.29
N THR A 69 5.72 -22.31 -3.41
CA THR A 69 5.97 -21.22 -4.38
C THR A 69 4.79 -20.25 -4.50
N SER A 70 3.60 -20.59 -4.00
CA SER A 70 2.39 -19.77 -4.12
C SER A 70 1.50 -19.90 -2.88
N ILE A 71 1.09 -18.74 -2.32
CA ILE A 71 0.28 -18.61 -1.11
C ILE A 71 -0.77 -17.51 -1.21
N ASN A 72 -1.24 -17.19 -2.42
CA ASN A 72 -2.19 -16.10 -2.62
C ASN A 72 -3.41 -16.24 -1.69
N SER A 73 -3.80 -15.13 -1.02
CA SER A 73 -4.98 -15.03 -0.15
C SER A 73 -5.04 -16.09 0.96
N ILE A 74 -3.88 -16.56 1.44
CA ILE A 74 -3.81 -17.72 2.36
C ILE A 74 -4.64 -17.52 3.63
N PHE A 75 -4.73 -16.28 4.16
CA PHE A 75 -5.52 -15.90 5.35
C PHE A 75 -6.57 -14.83 5.05
N SER A 76 -6.88 -14.56 3.78
CA SER A 76 -7.87 -13.53 3.45
C SER A 76 -9.21 -13.82 4.13
N GLY A 77 -9.80 -12.80 4.79
CA GLY A 77 -11.07 -12.93 5.48
C GLY A 77 -11.01 -13.71 6.82
N CYS A 78 -9.81 -13.90 7.41
CA CYS A 78 -9.67 -14.41 8.77
C CYS A 78 -9.97 -13.29 9.78
N THR A 79 -11.24 -12.94 9.94
CA THR A 79 -11.68 -11.75 10.65
C THR A 79 -11.43 -11.75 12.16
N SER A 80 -11.18 -12.90 12.77
CA SER A 80 -10.82 -13.03 14.19
C SER A 80 -9.31 -12.98 14.47
N LEU A 81 -8.47 -12.93 13.41
CA LEU A 81 -7.02 -12.96 13.55
C LEU A 81 -6.51 -11.61 14.03
N LYS A 82 -5.99 -11.54 15.28
CA LYS A 82 -5.50 -10.30 15.89
C LYS A 82 -4.01 -10.06 15.69
N THR A 83 -3.24 -11.13 15.68
CA THR A 83 -1.79 -11.11 15.53
C THR A 83 -1.33 -12.31 14.73
N VAL A 84 -0.12 -12.26 14.17
CA VAL A 84 0.52 -13.38 13.47
C VAL A 84 1.95 -13.57 13.97
N PRO A 85 2.48 -14.80 14.02
CA PRO A 85 3.86 -15.04 14.43
C PRO A 85 4.87 -14.45 13.45
N ALA A 86 5.97 -13.84 13.94
CA ALA A 86 7.03 -13.28 13.10
C ALA A 86 7.68 -14.32 12.17
N ALA A 87 7.80 -15.58 12.62
CA ALA A 87 8.42 -16.66 11.85
C ALA A 87 7.49 -17.30 10.80
N LEU A 88 6.22 -16.87 10.70
CA LEU A 88 5.17 -17.55 9.93
C LEU A 88 5.58 -17.93 8.50
N PHE A 89 6.27 -17.03 7.79
CA PHE A 89 6.71 -17.27 6.41
C PHE A 89 8.21 -17.54 6.28
N SER A 90 8.92 -17.78 7.40
CA SER A 90 10.39 -17.88 7.42
C SER A 90 10.96 -19.01 6.57
N LYS A 91 10.21 -20.07 6.33
CA LYS A 91 10.61 -21.20 5.48
C LYS A 91 10.13 -21.08 4.03
N MET A 92 9.21 -20.19 3.73
CA MET A 92 8.62 -20.03 2.39
C MET A 92 9.48 -19.14 1.47
N VAL A 93 10.78 -19.41 1.37
CA VAL A 93 11.79 -18.56 0.69
C VAL A 93 11.65 -18.54 -0.83
N LYS A 94 10.86 -19.44 -1.43
CA LYS A 94 10.59 -19.51 -2.87
C LYS A 94 9.38 -18.66 -3.30
N VAL A 95 8.59 -18.18 -2.35
CA VAL A 95 7.44 -17.32 -2.65
C VAL A 95 7.94 -15.97 -3.12
N THR A 96 7.44 -15.52 -4.27
CA THR A 96 7.80 -14.22 -4.87
C THR A 96 6.64 -13.22 -4.90
N ALA A 97 5.39 -13.67 -4.69
CA ALA A 97 4.22 -12.83 -4.63
C ALA A 97 3.40 -13.13 -3.37
N PHE A 98 3.10 -12.09 -2.61
CA PHE A 98 2.35 -12.14 -1.35
C PHE A 98 0.99 -11.44 -1.56
N ASP A 99 0.24 -11.86 -2.59
CA ASP A 99 -1.02 -11.22 -2.97
C ASP A 99 -2.12 -11.52 -1.94
N SER A 100 -2.74 -10.46 -1.40
CA SER A 100 -3.94 -10.52 -0.56
C SER A 100 -3.82 -11.43 0.68
N ILE A 101 -2.60 -11.62 1.22
CA ILE A 101 -2.31 -12.63 2.26
C ILE A 101 -3.21 -12.46 3.48
N PHE A 102 -3.41 -11.23 3.97
CA PHE A 102 -4.23 -10.88 5.12
C PHE A 102 -5.37 -9.93 4.73
N MET A 103 -5.76 -9.90 3.46
CA MET A 103 -6.88 -9.06 3.02
C MET A 103 -8.13 -9.37 3.86
N ASP A 104 -8.85 -8.32 4.29
CA ASP A 104 -10.06 -8.43 5.10
C ASP A 104 -9.86 -9.09 6.50
N CYS A 105 -8.62 -9.15 7.03
CA CYS A 105 -8.35 -9.53 8.42
C CYS A 105 -8.68 -8.34 9.34
N SER A 106 -9.97 -8.05 9.51
CA SER A 106 -10.46 -6.81 10.14
C SER A 106 -10.09 -6.64 11.60
N SER A 107 -9.73 -7.72 12.31
CA SER A 107 -9.25 -7.68 13.70
C SER A 107 -7.72 -7.64 13.84
N LEU A 108 -6.95 -7.67 12.73
CA LEU A 108 -5.49 -7.66 12.81
C LEU A 108 -4.99 -6.31 13.34
N GLU A 109 -4.43 -6.30 14.57
CA GLU A 109 -4.05 -5.09 15.29
C GLU A 109 -2.59 -4.67 15.07
N ALA A 110 -1.70 -5.64 14.81
CA ALA A 110 -0.27 -5.39 14.65
C ALA A 110 0.37 -6.39 13.68
N ILE A 111 1.43 -5.92 13.00
CA ILE A 111 2.31 -6.72 12.16
C ILE A 111 3.60 -6.96 12.94
N PRO A 112 4.07 -8.20 13.11
CA PRO A 112 5.32 -8.45 13.81
C PRO A 112 6.51 -7.97 12.98
N GLU A 113 7.53 -7.48 13.66
CA GLU A 113 8.79 -7.15 13.02
C GLU A 113 9.41 -8.39 12.36
N GLY A 114 9.97 -8.21 11.17
CA GLY A 114 10.63 -9.31 10.45
C GLY A 114 9.71 -10.33 9.78
N LEU A 115 8.39 -10.11 9.73
CA LEU A 115 7.43 -11.04 9.10
C LEU A 115 7.87 -11.54 7.72
N PHE A 116 8.47 -10.66 6.89
CA PHE A 116 8.94 -10.96 5.54
C PHE A 116 10.47 -11.00 5.42
N ALA A 117 11.22 -10.98 6.53
CA ALA A 117 12.67 -10.85 6.50
C ALA A 117 13.39 -12.01 5.78
N ALA A 118 12.87 -13.23 5.84
CA ALA A 118 13.41 -14.39 5.13
C ALA A 118 13.04 -14.42 3.63
N ASN A 119 12.04 -13.65 3.21
CA ASN A 119 11.48 -13.70 1.86
C ASN A 119 12.19 -12.70 0.92
N VAL A 120 13.51 -12.77 0.86
CA VAL A 120 14.37 -11.81 0.12
C VAL A 120 14.11 -11.80 -1.40
N ASN A 121 13.48 -12.85 -1.93
CA ASN A 121 13.10 -12.97 -3.34
C ASN A 121 11.72 -12.41 -3.65
N ALA A 122 11.02 -11.87 -2.66
CA ALA A 122 9.70 -11.28 -2.87
C ALA A 122 9.76 -10.11 -3.87
N LYS A 123 8.82 -10.11 -4.81
CA LYS A 123 8.68 -9.10 -5.87
C LYS A 123 7.42 -8.27 -5.73
N LYS A 124 6.37 -8.81 -5.08
CA LYS A 124 5.07 -8.17 -5.03
C LYS A 124 4.38 -8.38 -3.68
N PHE A 125 3.78 -7.30 -3.17
CA PHE A 125 2.97 -7.29 -1.95
C PHE A 125 1.61 -6.57 -2.18
N PRO A 126 0.87 -6.84 -3.28
CA PRO A 126 -0.39 -6.16 -3.49
C PRO A 126 -1.44 -6.64 -2.49
N LYS A 127 -2.23 -5.71 -1.95
CA LYS A 127 -3.38 -5.95 -1.08
C LYS A 127 -3.08 -6.77 0.19
N VAL A 128 -1.80 -6.86 0.63
CA VAL A 128 -1.43 -7.77 1.74
C VAL A 128 -2.23 -7.48 3.00
N PHE A 129 -2.40 -6.21 3.36
CA PHE A 129 -3.16 -5.78 4.54
C PHE A 129 -4.40 -4.95 4.17
N ASN A 130 -4.92 -5.14 2.96
CA ASN A 130 -6.11 -4.43 2.52
C ASN A 130 -7.28 -4.74 3.46
N ASN A 131 -7.99 -3.68 3.92
CA ASN A 131 -9.10 -3.75 4.88
C ASN A 131 -8.75 -4.38 6.26
N CYS A 132 -7.47 -4.37 6.67
CA CYS A 132 -7.11 -4.65 8.06
C CYS A 132 -7.49 -3.44 8.94
N SER A 133 -8.79 -3.26 9.17
CA SER A 133 -9.35 -2.02 9.74
C SER A 133 -8.92 -1.74 11.18
N ALA A 134 -8.51 -2.78 11.94
CA ALA A 134 -7.99 -2.64 13.30
C ALA A 134 -6.47 -2.41 13.37
N LEU A 135 -5.75 -2.42 12.22
CA LEU A 135 -4.30 -2.28 12.21
C LEU A 135 -3.87 -0.87 12.65
N LYS A 136 -3.14 -0.78 13.77
CA LYS A 136 -2.76 0.49 14.42
C LYS A 136 -1.40 1.02 13.99
N SER A 137 -0.45 0.12 13.70
CA SER A 137 0.93 0.48 13.37
C SER A 137 1.58 -0.52 12.43
N VAL A 138 2.64 -0.07 11.75
CA VAL A 138 3.47 -0.86 10.83
C VAL A 138 4.93 -0.77 11.32
N PRO A 139 5.67 -1.89 11.48
CA PRO A 139 7.07 -1.83 11.87
C PRO A 139 7.94 -1.22 10.77
N ALA A 140 8.89 -0.34 11.12
CA ALA A 140 9.76 0.35 10.17
C ALA A 140 10.58 -0.62 9.31
N GLY A 141 11.01 -1.75 9.88
CA GLY A 141 11.80 -2.77 9.21
C GLY A 141 11.01 -3.78 8.37
N LEU A 142 9.68 -3.60 8.19
CA LEU A 142 8.83 -4.61 7.56
C LEU A 142 9.38 -5.11 6.21
N PHE A 143 9.89 -4.21 5.37
CA PHE A 143 10.42 -4.53 4.03
C PHE A 143 11.95 -4.36 3.92
N ALA A 144 12.69 -4.22 5.02
CA ALA A 144 14.14 -3.92 5.01
C ALA A 144 15.00 -4.95 4.26
N LYS A 145 14.51 -6.18 4.09
CA LYS A 145 15.21 -7.26 3.35
C LYS A 145 14.65 -7.51 1.94
N ASN A 146 13.56 -6.84 1.55
CA ASN A 146 12.80 -7.16 0.33
C ASN A 146 13.18 -6.21 -0.84
N LYS A 147 14.45 -6.21 -1.24
CA LYS A 147 15.03 -5.27 -2.22
C LYS A 147 14.49 -5.42 -3.66
N ASN A 148 13.84 -6.54 -3.97
CA ASN A 148 13.36 -6.89 -5.32
C ASN A 148 11.90 -6.49 -5.57
N VAL A 149 11.25 -5.82 -4.60
CA VAL A 149 9.84 -5.47 -4.69
C VAL A 149 9.61 -4.36 -5.70
N THR A 150 8.61 -4.57 -6.57
CA THR A 150 8.17 -3.62 -7.59
C THR A 150 6.74 -3.13 -7.36
N ASP A 151 5.88 -3.84 -6.60
CA ASP A 151 4.45 -3.61 -6.52
C ASP A 151 3.94 -3.64 -5.06
N PHE A 152 3.40 -2.49 -4.62
CA PHE A 152 2.76 -2.28 -3.33
C PHE A 152 1.28 -1.82 -3.46
N ASN A 153 0.65 -2.10 -4.59
CA ASN A 153 -0.71 -1.63 -4.86
C ASN A 153 -1.70 -2.09 -3.77
N ASN A 154 -2.48 -1.16 -3.23
CA ASN A 154 -3.48 -1.38 -2.19
C ASN A 154 -2.93 -2.02 -0.88
N LEU A 155 -1.63 -1.90 -0.60
CA LEU A 155 -0.97 -2.62 0.51
C LEU A 155 -1.69 -2.43 1.84
N PHE A 156 -2.03 -1.17 2.20
CA PHE A 156 -2.71 -0.79 3.45
C PHE A 156 -4.06 -0.11 3.18
N ASN A 157 -4.64 -0.27 1.99
CA ASN A 157 -5.94 0.33 1.69
C ASN A 157 -6.98 -0.14 2.70
N GLY A 158 -7.74 0.78 3.29
CA GLY A 158 -8.78 0.47 4.27
C GLY A 158 -8.28 0.13 5.68
N CYS A 159 -6.99 0.37 5.99
CA CYS A 159 -6.47 0.29 7.35
C CYS A 159 -6.92 1.52 8.15
N THR A 160 -8.20 1.57 8.50
CA THR A 160 -8.83 2.78 9.05
C THR A 160 -8.30 3.20 10.41
N ALA A 161 -7.73 2.28 11.20
CA ALA A 161 -7.11 2.58 12.50
C ALA A 161 -5.62 2.96 12.40
N LEU A 162 -4.99 2.86 11.21
CA LEU A 162 -3.57 3.16 11.03
C LEU A 162 -3.33 4.66 11.26
N ALA A 163 -2.58 4.99 12.33
CA ALA A 163 -2.39 6.37 12.77
C ALA A 163 -1.10 7.02 12.21
N GLU A 164 -0.10 6.21 11.87
CA GLU A 164 1.21 6.67 11.40
C GLU A 164 1.85 5.71 10.39
N ILE A 165 2.67 6.26 9.50
CA ILE A 165 3.54 5.53 8.59
C ILE A 165 4.95 5.66 9.12
N PRO A 166 5.71 4.57 9.37
CA PRO A 166 7.08 4.68 9.84
C PRO A 166 7.99 5.29 8.75
N ALA A 167 8.92 6.14 9.16
CA ALA A 167 9.93 6.67 8.24
C ALA A 167 10.75 5.52 7.63
N GLY A 168 11.12 5.68 6.35
CA GLY A 168 11.93 4.70 5.64
C GLY A 168 11.26 3.36 5.32
N LEU A 169 9.94 3.25 5.47
CA LEU A 169 9.20 2.00 5.22
C LEU A 169 9.55 1.34 3.87
N PHE A 170 9.76 2.14 2.83
CA PHE A 170 10.06 1.66 1.47
C PHE A 170 11.51 1.86 1.02
N ASP A 171 12.42 2.32 1.90
CA ASP A 171 13.79 2.70 1.53
C ASP A 171 14.61 1.57 0.91
N ALA A 172 14.43 0.33 1.37
CA ALA A 172 15.11 -0.82 0.81
C ALA A 172 14.56 -1.23 -0.57
N CYS A 173 13.33 -0.83 -0.91
CA CYS A 173 12.61 -1.27 -2.11
C CYS A 173 12.85 -0.34 -3.30
N THR A 174 14.11 -0.13 -3.68
CA THR A 174 14.52 0.83 -4.72
C THR A 174 14.04 0.49 -6.13
N LEU A 175 13.49 -0.71 -6.34
CA LEU A 175 12.89 -1.15 -7.60
C LEU A 175 11.38 -0.91 -7.65
N ALA A 176 10.76 -0.41 -6.58
CA ALA A 176 9.31 -0.20 -6.51
C ALA A 176 8.86 0.83 -7.55
N THR A 177 7.82 0.47 -8.29
CA THR A 177 7.22 1.27 -9.36
C THR A 177 5.76 1.60 -9.08
N GLU A 178 5.06 0.77 -8.30
CA GLU A 178 3.62 0.78 -8.12
C GLU A 178 3.24 1.03 -6.64
N PHE A 179 2.61 2.18 -6.38
CA PHE A 179 2.10 2.59 -5.07
C PHE A 179 0.61 2.99 -5.12
N LYS A 180 -0.12 2.52 -6.15
CA LYS A 180 -1.55 2.82 -6.29
C LYS A 180 -2.31 2.41 -5.04
N SER A 181 -3.12 3.33 -4.49
CA SER A 181 -3.98 3.12 -3.31
C SER A 181 -3.23 2.58 -2.08
N VAL A 182 -1.90 2.82 -1.96
CA VAL A 182 -1.05 2.18 -0.94
C VAL A 182 -1.52 2.45 0.49
N PHE A 183 -2.06 3.66 0.77
CA PHE A 183 -2.65 4.08 2.05
C PHE A 183 -4.09 4.60 1.89
N ALA A 184 -4.76 4.26 0.79
CA ALA A 184 -6.13 4.68 0.55
C ALA A 184 -7.03 4.36 1.76
N ASN A 185 -7.96 5.24 2.09
CA ASN A 185 -8.92 5.04 3.19
C ASN A 185 -8.31 4.84 4.60
N CYS A 186 -7.05 5.22 4.83
CA CYS A 186 -6.42 5.25 6.15
C CYS A 186 -6.89 6.49 6.92
N LYS A 187 -8.14 6.47 7.40
CA LYS A 187 -8.84 7.64 7.95
C LYS A 187 -8.20 8.22 9.21
N SER A 188 -7.51 7.39 10.01
CA SER A 188 -6.82 7.82 11.24
C SER A 188 -5.41 8.36 11.00
N LEU A 189 -4.88 8.25 9.78
CA LEU A 189 -3.52 8.67 9.44
C LEU A 189 -3.39 10.19 9.62
N LYS A 190 -2.41 10.62 10.45
CA LYS A 190 -2.22 12.03 10.83
C LYS A 190 -1.22 12.78 9.96
N ALA A 191 -0.18 12.10 9.51
CA ALA A 191 0.91 12.70 8.75
C ALA A 191 1.53 11.71 7.76
N ILE A 192 2.13 12.25 6.71
CA ILE A 192 2.99 11.51 5.79
C ILE A 192 4.44 11.80 6.20
N PRO A 193 5.31 10.81 6.48
CA PRO A 193 6.69 11.08 6.83
C PRO A 193 7.44 11.72 5.66
N SER A 194 8.30 12.69 5.95
CA SER A 194 9.19 13.27 4.94
C SER A 194 10.07 12.18 4.34
N GLY A 195 10.28 12.24 3.03
CA GLY A 195 11.11 11.27 2.32
C GLY A 195 10.51 9.87 2.17
N LEU A 196 9.21 9.67 2.42
CA LEU A 196 8.55 8.36 2.31
C LEU A 196 8.91 7.60 1.01
N PHE A 197 9.00 8.31 -0.12
CA PHE A 197 9.34 7.73 -1.43
C PHE A 197 10.73 8.13 -1.93
N ALA A 198 11.60 8.71 -1.08
CA ALA A 198 12.87 9.30 -1.50
C ALA A 198 13.84 8.31 -2.17
N LYS A 199 13.74 7.02 -1.86
CA LYS A 199 14.56 5.96 -2.48
C LYS A 199 13.89 5.25 -3.65
N ASN A 200 12.63 5.55 -3.94
CA ASN A 200 11.84 4.86 -4.97
C ASN A 200 11.89 5.60 -6.31
N THR A 201 13.10 5.81 -6.84
CA THR A 201 13.37 6.61 -8.05
C THR A 201 12.80 6.04 -9.35
N LYS A 202 12.17 4.87 -9.30
CA LYS A 202 11.48 4.23 -10.44
C LYS A 202 9.97 4.32 -10.34
N ALA A 203 9.43 4.90 -9.27
CA ALA A 203 8.00 4.97 -9.03
C ALA A 203 7.31 5.86 -10.07
N TYR A 204 6.18 5.37 -10.60
CA TYR A 204 5.37 6.10 -11.57
C TYR A 204 3.86 6.05 -11.25
N SER A 205 3.41 5.19 -10.34
CA SER A 205 1.99 5.08 -10.00
C SER A 205 1.75 5.48 -8.55
N PHE A 206 1.17 6.67 -8.36
CA PHE A 206 0.72 7.21 -7.08
C PHE A 206 -0.79 7.47 -7.07
N ALA A 207 -1.54 6.90 -8.04
CA ALA A 207 -2.98 7.05 -8.09
C ALA A 207 -3.62 6.58 -6.78
N ASP A 208 -4.59 7.32 -6.27
CA ASP A 208 -5.34 7.00 -5.03
C ASP A 208 -4.46 6.80 -3.78
N SER A 209 -3.14 7.12 -3.80
CA SER A 209 -2.20 6.69 -2.74
C SER A 209 -2.65 7.09 -1.33
N PHE A 210 -3.28 8.25 -1.18
CA PHE A 210 -3.80 8.79 0.08
C PHE A 210 -5.28 9.19 -0.01
N VAL A 211 -6.03 8.63 -0.98
CA VAL A 211 -7.45 8.96 -1.14
C VAL A 211 -8.20 8.68 0.17
N ASN A 212 -9.08 9.61 0.58
CA ASN A 212 -9.88 9.54 1.81
C ASN A 212 -9.06 9.40 3.12
N CYS A 213 -7.80 9.84 3.14
CA CYS A 213 -7.02 9.96 4.36
C CYS A 213 -7.42 11.24 5.11
N ALA A 214 -8.63 11.24 5.67
CA ALA A 214 -9.26 12.42 6.24
C ALA A 214 -8.50 13.05 7.44
N GLY A 215 -7.60 12.31 8.08
CA GLY A 215 -6.80 12.78 9.21
C GLY A 215 -5.54 13.54 8.83
N ILE A 216 -5.07 13.49 7.57
CA ILE A 216 -3.86 14.17 7.11
C ILE A 216 -4.10 15.67 7.09
N THR A 217 -3.22 16.45 7.74
CA THR A 217 -3.31 17.91 7.81
C THR A 217 -2.32 18.65 6.93
N GLU A 218 -1.23 17.97 6.50
CA GLU A 218 -0.18 18.54 5.67
C GLU A 218 0.48 17.48 4.78
N ILE A 219 1.04 17.92 3.65
CA ILE A 219 1.87 17.12 2.76
C ILE A 219 3.32 17.57 2.98
N PRO A 220 4.28 16.68 3.28
CA PRO A 220 5.67 17.08 3.43
C PRO A 220 6.25 17.60 2.11
N ALA A 221 7.05 18.67 2.16
CA ALA A 221 7.80 19.12 1.00
C ALA A 221 8.69 17.99 0.47
N GLY A 222 8.87 17.93 -0.83
CA GLY A 222 9.73 16.94 -1.48
C GLY A 222 9.17 15.50 -1.50
N LEU A 223 7.91 15.29 -1.16
CA LEU A 223 7.31 13.93 -1.15
C LEU A 223 7.53 13.16 -2.45
N PHE A 224 7.49 13.86 -3.60
CA PHE A 224 7.64 13.28 -4.93
C PHE A 224 8.93 13.69 -5.67
N ASP A 225 9.94 14.22 -4.97
CA ASP A 225 11.19 14.69 -5.59
C ASP A 225 12.01 13.57 -6.26
N SER A 226 11.80 12.32 -5.87
CA SER A 226 12.45 11.15 -6.46
C SER A 226 11.81 10.65 -7.76
N VAL A 227 10.67 11.21 -8.15
CA VAL A 227 9.94 10.79 -9.37
C VAL A 227 10.80 11.04 -10.61
N PRO A 228 10.86 10.08 -11.58
CA PRO A 228 11.65 10.26 -12.80
C PRO A 228 11.18 11.49 -13.61
N PRO A 229 12.00 12.53 -13.80
CA PRO A 229 11.54 13.83 -14.32
C PRO A 229 11.10 13.77 -15.79
N ALA A 230 11.61 12.84 -16.58
CA ALA A 230 11.25 12.65 -17.99
C ALA A 230 10.08 11.69 -18.19
N SER A 231 9.56 11.06 -17.13
CA SER A 231 8.49 10.08 -17.24
C SER A 231 7.15 10.73 -17.54
N THR A 232 6.53 10.31 -18.64
CA THR A 232 5.17 10.72 -19.03
C THR A 232 4.09 9.79 -18.53
N VAL A 233 4.47 8.69 -17.87
CA VAL A 233 3.53 7.69 -17.34
C VAL A 233 3.21 7.89 -15.87
N VAL A 234 3.83 8.87 -15.21
CA VAL A 234 3.53 9.18 -13.80
C VAL A 234 2.09 9.66 -13.68
N THR A 235 1.35 9.07 -12.76
CA THR A 235 -0.04 9.43 -12.45
C THR A 235 -0.19 9.78 -10.97
N PHE A 236 -0.94 10.86 -10.71
CA PHE A 236 -1.36 11.35 -9.41
C PHE A 236 -2.91 11.43 -9.32
N ASN A 237 -3.60 10.70 -10.21
CA ASN A 237 -5.07 10.66 -10.19
C ASN A 237 -5.57 10.33 -8.78
N GLU A 238 -6.50 11.13 -8.24
CA GLU A 238 -7.10 10.99 -6.91
C GLU A 238 -6.11 10.88 -5.73
N CYS A 239 -4.82 11.25 -5.93
CA CYS A 239 -3.75 10.95 -4.96
C CYS A 239 -4.07 11.43 -3.53
N PHE A 240 -4.73 12.58 -3.37
CA PHE A 240 -5.16 13.15 -2.08
C PHE A 240 -6.66 13.45 -2.02
N ALA A 241 -7.46 12.93 -2.96
CA ALA A 241 -8.90 13.19 -2.96
C ALA A 241 -9.53 12.78 -1.62
N GLY A 242 -10.42 13.63 -1.09
CA GLY A 242 -11.08 13.37 0.19
C GLY A 242 -10.20 13.50 1.44
N CYS A 243 -8.99 14.10 1.34
CA CYS A 243 -8.19 14.49 2.49
C CYS A 243 -8.81 15.75 3.14
N THR A 244 -9.94 15.58 3.81
CA THR A 244 -10.79 16.70 4.27
C THR A 244 -10.17 17.60 5.33
N SER A 245 -9.10 17.16 6.03
CA SER A 245 -8.37 17.98 7.00
C SER A 245 -7.11 18.64 6.43
N LEU A 246 -6.77 18.38 5.16
CA LEU A 246 -5.57 18.92 4.51
C LEU A 246 -5.68 20.43 4.37
N LYS A 247 -4.72 21.18 4.96
CA LYS A 247 -4.77 22.64 5.06
C LYS A 247 -4.04 23.37 3.94
N SER A 248 -2.94 22.79 3.44
CA SER A 248 -2.11 23.42 2.42
C SER A 248 -1.40 22.42 1.54
N ILE A 249 -1.01 22.84 0.34
CA ILE A 249 -0.20 22.09 -0.60
C ILE A 249 1.16 22.78 -0.68
N PRO A 250 2.29 22.08 -0.44
CA PRO A 250 3.60 22.72 -0.51
C PRO A 250 3.92 23.17 -1.95
N ALA A 251 4.56 24.35 -2.06
CA ALA A 251 5.14 24.78 -3.31
C ALA A 251 6.12 23.72 -3.84
N GLY A 252 6.19 23.54 -5.15
CA GLY A 252 7.10 22.60 -5.77
C GLY A 252 6.74 21.12 -5.60
N LEU A 253 5.60 20.76 -5.00
CA LEU A 253 5.22 19.35 -4.75
C LEU A 253 5.41 18.43 -5.97
N PHE A 254 5.19 18.95 -7.18
CA PHE A 254 5.31 18.21 -8.43
C PHE A 254 6.46 18.69 -9.33
N ASP A 255 7.50 19.33 -8.77
CA ASP A 255 8.59 19.90 -9.57
C ASP A 255 9.48 18.85 -10.22
N ALA A 256 9.67 17.70 -9.60
CA ALA A 256 10.31 16.56 -10.24
C ALA A 256 9.44 15.91 -11.32
N ALA A 257 8.11 15.98 -11.18
CA ALA A 257 7.14 15.33 -12.09
C ALA A 257 6.68 16.24 -13.23
N LYS A 258 7.58 17.02 -13.85
CA LYS A 258 7.22 18.03 -14.89
C LYS A 258 6.52 17.41 -16.10
N LYS A 259 6.82 16.17 -16.46
CA LYS A 259 6.22 15.47 -17.60
C LYS A 259 5.01 14.59 -17.23
N ALA A 260 4.62 14.53 -15.96
CA ALA A 260 3.39 13.87 -15.55
C ALA A 260 2.18 14.52 -16.23
N LYS A 261 1.21 13.70 -16.58
CA LYS A 261 0.05 14.16 -17.36
C LYS A 261 -1.29 14.00 -16.65
N ASP A 262 -1.37 13.19 -15.61
CA ASP A 262 -2.63 12.81 -15.00
C ASP A 262 -2.70 13.24 -13.54
N PHE A 263 -3.51 14.26 -13.28
CA PHE A 263 -3.81 14.85 -11.97
C PHE A 263 -5.34 14.91 -11.73
N GLY A 264 -6.12 14.11 -12.47
CA GLY A 264 -7.56 14.09 -12.33
C GLY A 264 -7.94 13.84 -10.86
N TYR A 265 -8.83 14.68 -10.32
CA TYR A 265 -9.32 14.59 -8.92
C TYR A 265 -8.24 14.60 -7.84
N ALA A 266 -6.97 14.98 -8.15
CA ALA A 266 -5.84 14.78 -7.23
C ALA A 266 -6.05 15.38 -5.84
N PHE A 267 -6.80 16.48 -5.71
CA PHE A 267 -7.17 17.13 -4.45
C PHE A 267 -8.69 17.29 -4.28
N ALA A 268 -9.49 16.60 -5.09
CA ALA A 268 -10.94 16.75 -5.01
C ALA A 268 -11.47 16.54 -3.58
N ASN A 269 -12.40 17.39 -3.14
CA ASN A 269 -13.00 17.34 -1.81
C ASN A 269 -12.00 17.53 -0.63
N CYS A 270 -10.85 18.18 -0.85
CA CYS A 270 -10.00 18.65 0.24
C CYS A 270 -10.55 19.97 0.80
N ALA A 271 -11.67 19.91 1.50
CA ALA A 271 -12.48 21.09 1.87
C ALA A 271 -11.78 22.06 2.85
N ALA A 272 -10.75 21.61 3.58
CA ALA A 272 -9.98 22.47 4.49
C ALA A 272 -8.80 23.20 3.83
N LEU A 273 -8.54 22.96 2.53
CA LEU A 273 -7.45 23.61 1.82
C LEU A 273 -7.62 25.13 1.77
N THR A 274 -6.53 25.81 2.16
CA THR A 274 -6.37 27.27 2.07
C THR A 274 -5.02 27.57 1.38
N GLY A 275 -4.74 28.85 1.11
CA GLY A 275 -3.53 29.22 0.38
C GLY A 275 -3.68 29.00 -1.13
N GLU A 276 -2.58 28.78 -1.84
CA GLU A 276 -2.58 28.67 -3.30
C GLU A 276 -2.61 27.20 -3.76
N SER A 277 -3.17 26.95 -4.92
CA SER A 277 -3.00 25.68 -5.64
C SER A 277 -1.52 25.40 -5.92
N PRO A 278 -1.09 24.13 -6.12
CA PRO A 278 0.33 23.80 -6.28
C PRO A 278 0.94 24.49 -7.49
N TYR A 279 2.13 25.06 -7.31
CA TYR A 279 2.86 25.79 -8.35
C TYR A 279 4.35 25.45 -8.33
N THR A 280 5.02 25.72 -9.47
CA THR A 280 6.48 25.73 -9.62
C THR A 280 6.94 27.19 -9.64
N ASP A 281 7.99 27.51 -8.89
CA ASP A 281 8.60 28.85 -8.94
C ASP A 281 9.76 28.87 -9.95
N PHE A 282 9.63 29.74 -10.96
CA PHE A 282 10.68 30.02 -11.94
C PHE A 282 11.22 31.44 -11.70
N SER A 283 12.23 31.57 -10.82
CA SER A 283 12.88 32.88 -10.54
C SER A 283 11.88 33.97 -10.17
N GLY A 284 10.91 33.66 -9.32
CA GLY A 284 9.87 34.58 -8.86
C GLY A 284 8.59 34.57 -9.69
N THR A 285 8.53 33.78 -10.76
CA THR A 285 7.29 33.58 -11.52
C THR A 285 6.65 32.26 -11.11
N LYS A 286 5.46 32.34 -10.48
CA LYS A 286 4.68 31.17 -10.10
C LYS A 286 3.94 30.61 -11.31
N VAL A 287 4.15 29.34 -11.63
CA VAL A 287 3.42 28.59 -12.65
C VAL A 287 2.59 27.52 -11.99
N HIS A 288 1.30 27.76 -11.83
CA HIS A 288 0.37 26.82 -11.21
C HIS A 288 0.18 25.56 -12.05
N LEU A 289 -0.21 24.47 -11.41
CA LEU A 289 -0.37 23.16 -12.05
C LEU A 289 -1.28 23.23 -13.29
N TYR A 290 -2.38 23.94 -13.20
CA TYR A 290 -3.33 24.14 -14.30
C TYR A 290 -2.80 25.02 -15.46
N GLN A 291 -1.76 25.82 -15.21
CA GLN A 291 -1.09 26.65 -16.22
C GLN A 291 0.00 25.91 -17.01
N ARG A 292 0.51 24.78 -16.50
CA ARG A 292 1.63 24.03 -17.10
C ARG A 292 1.38 23.67 -18.57
N LYS A 293 0.14 23.38 -18.96
CA LYS A 293 -0.24 23.00 -20.33
C LYS A 293 0.12 24.04 -21.38
N THR A 294 0.05 25.32 -21.02
CA THR A 294 0.21 26.46 -21.93
C THR A 294 1.46 27.31 -21.67
N TYR A 295 2.14 27.08 -20.54
CA TYR A 295 3.29 27.90 -20.13
C TYR A 295 4.52 27.62 -21.02
N ASP A 296 5.07 26.40 -20.97
CA ASP A 296 6.23 25.98 -21.76
C ASP A 296 6.21 24.46 -21.96
N THR A 297 5.95 24.04 -23.19
CA THR A 297 5.85 22.61 -23.54
C THR A 297 7.19 21.89 -23.61
N SER A 298 8.31 22.64 -23.65
CA SER A 298 9.65 22.06 -23.53
C SER A 298 9.92 21.55 -22.11
N ILE A 299 9.38 22.26 -21.10
CA ILE A 299 9.52 21.96 -19.67
C ILE A 299 8.41 21.00 -19.23
N PHE A 300 7.15 21.35 -19.50
CA PHE A 300 5.98 20.62 -19.04
C PHE A 300 5.34 19.74 -20.12
N ASN A 301 4.48 18.81 -19.70
CA ASN A 301 3.69 18.02 -20.62
C ASN A 301 2.48 18.85 -21.14
N ASN A 302 2.37 19.02 -22.46
CA ASN A 302 1.24 19.72 -23.08
C ASN A 302 -0.08 18.92 -23.08
N ARG A 303 -0.05 17.64 -22.66
CA ARG A 303 -1.23 16.77 -22.54
C ARG A 303 -1.64 16.57 -21.07
N ILE A 304 -1.25 17.49 -20.19
CA ILE A 304 -1.64 17.44 -18.79
C ILE A 304 -3.17 17.50 -18.66
N SER A 305 -3.72 16.60 -17.84
CA SER A 305 -5.14 16.58 -17.45
C SER A 305 -5.24 16.76 -15.94
N GLY A 306 -6.11 17.68 -15.54
CA GLY A 306 -6.45 17.91 -14.15
C GLY A 306 -7.96 17.94 -13.94
N THR A 307 -8.70 17.13 -14.70
CA THR A 307 -10.17 17.06 -14.61
C THR A 307 -10.61 17.01 -13.15
N SER A 308 -11.38 18.04 -12.72
CA SER A 308 -11.88 18.18 -11.35
C SER A 308 -10.79 18.02 -10.25
N CYS A 309 -9.53 18.38 -10.58
CA CYS A 309 -8.39 18.26 -9.64
C CYS A 309 -8.66 18.96 -8.31
N PHE A 310 -9.33 20.12 -8.35
CA PHE A 310 -9.64 20.95 -7.18
C PHE A 310 -11.15 21.03 -6.90
N TYR A 311 -11.93 20.06 -7.38
CA TYR A 311 -13.36 20.01 -7.09
C TYR A 311 -13.60 20.08 -5.57
N GLY A 312 -14.44 21.03 -5.12
CA GLY A 312 -14.74 21.22 -3.71
C GLY A 312 -13.65 21.88 -2.85
N CYS A 313 -12.55 22.38 -3.46
CA CYS A 313 -11.46 23.08 -2.76
C CYS A 313 -11.67 24.61 -2.73
N THR A 314 -12.87 25.07 -2.41
CA THR A 314 -13.28 26.48 -2.51
C THR A 314 -12.53 27.44 -1.58
N GLY A 315 -11.75 26.93 -0.62
CA GLY A 315 -10.91 27.74 0.27
C GLY A 315 -9.56 28.16 -0.32
N LEU A 316 -9.18 27.66 -1.52
CA LEU A 316 -7.95 28.09 -2.18
C LEU A 316 -8.03 29.57 -2.57
N SER A 317 -6.98 30.35 -2.29
CA SER A 317 -6.94 31.80 -2.56
C SER A 317 -6.97 32.15 -4.05
N ASP A 318 -6.53 31.22 -4.91
CA ASP A 318 -6.56 31.34 -6.37
C ASP A 318 -7.71 30.55 -7.02
N TYR A 319 -8.70 30.07 -6.24
CA TYR A 319 -9.78 29.22 -6.74
C TYR A 319 -10.53 29.82 -7.93
N ASP A 320 -10.83 31.12 -7.87
CA ASP A 320 -11.55 31.80 -8.97
C ASP A 320 -10.74 31.79 -10.28
N SER A 321 -9.42 31.78 -10.20
CA SER A 321 -8.51 31.74 -11.36
C SER A 321 -8.33 30.33 -11.94
N ILE A 322 -8.72 29.29 -11.22
CA ILE A 322 -8.63 27.89 -11.69
C ILE A 322 -9.65 27.68 -12.82
N PRO A 323 -9.27 27.07 -13.97
CA PRO A 323 -10.20 26.76 -15.05
C PRO A 323 -11.32 25.79 -14.60
N ASN A 324 -12.50 25.92 -15.21
CA ASN A 324 -13.68 25.14 -14.84
C ASN A 324 -13.51 23.62 -14.98
N ASP A 325 -12.69 23.18 -15.92
CA ASP A 325 -12.38 21.74 -16.13
C ASP A 325 -11.46 21.17 -15.03
N TRP A 326 -10.84 22.05 -14.22
CA TRP A 326 -10.00 21.69 -13.07
C TRP A 326 -10.73 21.81 -11.72
N LYS A 327 -11.91 22.47 -11.70
CA LYS A 327 -12.77 22.66 -10.51
C LYS A 327 -13.69 21.50 -10.22
#